data_9390fdf67f037e21d42f40c111f00dbf
#
_entry.id   9390fdf67f037e21d42f40c111f00dbf
#
_cell.length_a   1.000
_cell.length_b   1.000
_cell.length_c   1.000
_cell.angle_alpha   90.00
_cell.angle_beta   90.00
_cell.angle_gamma   90.00
#
_symmetry.space_group_name_H-M   'P 1'
#
loop_
_entity.id
_entity.type
_entity.pdbx_description
1 polymer ?
#
loop_
_entity_poly.entity_id
_entity_poly.type
_entity_poly.pdbx_seq_one_letter_code
_entity_poly.pdbx_strand_id
1 'polypeptide(L)'
;MGIFEKFKIGLSKSSKNFSEGFKNLVINKKVDSKTLDHLEDFLIESDVGVVAAKELKQIFADTKIDPKKDSLDQVNLIVENYIKNLMLPLEKKIVLEESIKPKVILIAGVNGVGKTTTIGKLGKIFSRDNKKIVFAAADTFRAAAVRQLEIWSEKIGAKMIKSETGSDPASVAFKAMEFSQKNNTDCLLIDTAGRLQNKKNLMDEFKKISKVLKKIDPNCPHETLLILDATTGQSALNQVGEFQKITPISGLIMTKLDGTAKGGILLAIARKYNLPIVAIGLGEKEDDLELFRAEDYAKALMSSN
;
A
#
# COMPACT_ATOMS: atom_id res chain seq x y z
N MET A 1 20.02 -4.90 -8.29
CA MET A 1 19.81 -3.86 -7.26
C MET A 1 19.18 -4.54 -6.06
N GLY A 2 19.72 -4.32 -4.85
CA GLY A 2 19.16 -4.87 -3.61
C GLY A 2 17.83 -4.22 -3.23
N ILE A 3 17.02 -4.91 -2.40
CA ILE A 3 15.69 -4.40 -1.96
C ILE A 3 15.84 -3.04 -1.27
N PHE A 4 16.77 -2.92 -0.32
CA PHE A 4 17.03 -1.66 0.39
C PHE A 4 17.36 -0.49 -0.56
N GLU A 5 18.18 -0.72 -1.59
CA GLU A 5 18.51 0.32 -2.59
C GLU A 5 17.27 0.81 -3.34
N LYS A 6 16.32 -0.08 -3.64
CA LYS A 6 15.05 0.32 -4.24
C LYS A 6 14.21 1.19 -3.31
N PHE A 7 14.15 0.85 -2.02
CA PHE A 7 13.50 1.68 -1.00
C PHE A 7 14.17 3.05 -0.90
N LYS A 8 15.50 3.10 -0.84
CA LYS A 8 16.27 4.35 -0.76
C LYS A 8 15.99 5.26 -1.96
N ILE A 9 16.03 4.74 -3.17
CA ILE A 9 15.75 5.52 -4.38
C ILE A 9 14.28 5.98 -4.41
N GLY A 10 13.34 5.08 -4.16
CA GLY A 10 11.92 5.38 -4.22
C GLY A 10 11.45 6.33 -3.11
N LEU A 11 12.11 6.36 -1.97
CA LEU A 11 11.78 7.27 -0.86
C LEU A 11 12.67 8.51 -0.82
N SER A 12 13.55 8.75 -1.79
CA SER A 12 14.56 9.81 -1.77
C SER A 12 14.01 11.21 -1.52
N LYS A 13 12.85 11.56 -2.12
CA LYS A 13 12.20 12.86 -1.90
C LYS A 13 11.69 13.00 -0.46
N SER A 14 11.07 11.95 0.09
CA SER A 14 10.57 11.94 1.46
C SER A 14 11.74 11.96 2.46
N SER A 15 12.78 11.15 2.21
CA SER A 15 13.98 11.10 3.03
C SER A 15 14.68 12.46 3.08
N LYS A 16 14.82 13.15 1.94
CA LYS A 16 15.41 14.50 1.91
C LYS A 16 14.60 15.49 2.76
N ASN A 17 13.29 15.48 2.64
CA ASN A 17 12.41 16.35 3.45
C ASN A 17 12.59 16.08 4.95
N PHE A 18 12.56 14.81 5.37
CA PHE A 18 12.77 14.42 6.77
C PHE A 18 14.15 14.82 7.28
N SER A 19 15.21 14.53 6.51
CA SER A 19 16.59 14.88 6.87
C SER A 19 16.79 16.38 7.05
N GLU A 20 16.27 17.22 6.14
CA GLU A 20 16.35 18.67 6.24
C GLU A 20 15.56 19.22 7.44
N GLY A 21 14.36 18.71 7.70
CA GLY A 21 13.55 19.10 8.84
C GLY A 21 14.21 18.78 10.18
N PHE A 22 14.76 17.58 10.34
CA PHE A 22 15.46 17.19 11.55
C PHE A 22 16.79 17.94 11.74
N LYS A 23 17.56 18.24 10.66
CA LYS A 23 18.76 19.08 10.75
C LYS A 23 18.45 20.44 11.37
N ASN A 24 17.37 21.08 10.94
CA ASN A 24 16.98 22.41 11.46
C ASN A 24 16.63 22.38 12.95
N LEU A 25 16.12 21.24 13.45
CA LEU A 25 15.83 21.06 14.89
C LEU A 25 17.08 20.87 15.73
N VAL A 26 18.09 20.14 15.20
CA VAL A 26 19.32 19.81 15.92
C VAL A 26 20.29 21.00 16.04
N ILE A 27 20.30 21.89 15.05
CA ILE A 27 21.19 23.07 15.02
C ILE A 27 20.99 23.97 16.27
N ASN A 28 19.83 24.00 16.86
CA ASN A 28 19.49 24.83 18.02
C ASN A 28 19.97 24.33 19.38
N LYS A 29 20.78 23.28 19.45
CA LYS A 29 21.56 22.77 20.64
C LYS A 29 20.79 22.55 21.96
N LYS A 30 19.51 22.90 22.08
CA LYS A 30 18.69 22.60 23.26
C LYS A 30 17.32 22.13 22.79
N VAL A 31 16.92 20.96 23.24
CA VAL A 31 15.57 20.45 23.08
C VAL A 31 14.69 21.17 24.09
N ASP A 32 14.33 22.43 23.78
CA ASP A 32 13.36 23.20 24.57
C ASP A 32 11.94 23.00 24.03
N SER A 33 10.95 23.53 24.77
CA SER A 33 9.53 23.40 24.40
C SER A 33 9.24 23.93 23.00
N LYS A 34 9.87 25.02 22.58
CA LYS A 34 9.67 25.62 21.25
C LYS A 34 10.18 24.70 20.14
N THR A 35 11.35 24.08 20.35
CA THR A 35 11.92 23.12 19.41
C THR A 35 11.03 21.88 19.28
N LEU A 36 10.44 21.41 20.38
CA LEU A 36 9.49 20.29 20.35
C LEU A 36 8.15 20.64 19.65
N ASP A 37 7.69 21.88 19.82
CA ASP A 37 6.50 22.36 19.10
C ASP A 37 6.76 22.44 17.58
N HIS A 38 7.91 22.98 17.17
CA HIS A 38 8.31 23.00 15.75
C HIS A 38 8.48 21.59 15.17
N LEU A 39 8.97 20.63 15.97
CA LEU A 39 9.04 19.23 15.55
C LEU A 39 7.65 18.67 15.27
N GLU A 40 6.70 18.89 16.16
CA GLU A 40 5.32 18.43 15.99
C GLU A 40 4.71 19.01 14.72
N ASP A 41 4.84 20.33 14.52
CA ASP A 41 4.34 21.01 13.32
C ASP A 41 4.97 20.44 12.04
N PHE A 42 6.28 20.30 12.01
CA PHE A 42 7.01 19.71 10.88
C PHE A 42 6.53 18.28 10.54
N LEU A 43 6.34 17.44 11.55
CA LEU A 43 5.87 16.06 11.36
C LEU A 43 4.43 16.03 10.80
N ILE A 44 3.57 16.94 11.27
CA ILE A 44 2.20 17.09 10.75
C ILE A 44 2.22 17.56 9.29
N GLU A 45 3.05 18.55 8.95
CA GLU A 45 3.23 19.06 7.58
C GLU A 45 3.80 17.99 6.63
N SER A 46 4.57 17.05 7.17
CA SER A 46 5.12 15.89 6.45
C SER A 46 4.13 14.71 6.36
N ASP A 47 2.84 14.94 6.66
CA ASP A 47 1.76 13.95 6.64
C ASP A 47 1.96 12.74 7.60
N VAL A 48 2.81 12.86 8.63
CA VAL A 48 3.00 11.81 9.66
C VAL A 48 1.74 11.61 10.50
N GLY A 49 0.89 12.63 10.56
CA GLY A 49 -0.35 12.65 11.33
C GLY A 49 -0.16 13.05 12.79
N VAL A 50 -1.19 13.68 13.35
CA VAL A 50 -1.14 14.34 14.68
C VAL A 50 -0.78 13.34 15.80
N VAL A 51 -1.28 12.11 15.75
CA VAL A 51 -1.05 11.14 16.83
C VAL A 51 0.41 10.71 16.87
N ALA A 52 0.97 10.30 15.71
CA ALA A 52 2.37 9.88 15.62
C ALA A 52 3.33 11.06 15.87
N ALA A 53 2.98 12.28 15.44
CA ALA A 53 3.76 13.48 15.72
C ALA A 53 3.87 13.76 17.23
N LYS A 54 2.76 13.66 17.97
CA LYS A 54 2.74 13.83 19.43
C LYS A 54 3.53 12.75 20.15
N GLU A 55 3.43 11.50 19.71
CA GLU A 55 4.20 10.40 20.30
C GLU A 55 5.71 10.61 20.10
N LEU A 56 6.12 11.00 18.89
CA LEU A 56 7.53 11.36 18.63
C LEU A 56 7.99 12.54 19.47
N LYS A 57 7.20 13.60 19.56
CA LYS A 57 7.49 14.76 20.42
C LYS A 57 7.74 14.33 21.87
N GLN A 58 6.88 13.45 22.42
CA GLN A 58 7.05 12.95 23.79
C GLN A 58 8.32 12.11 23.93
N ILE A 59 8.63 11.23 22.97
CA ILE A 59 9.86 10.44 22.97
C ILE A 59 11.09 11.36 23.00
N PHE A 60 11.08 12.45 22.20
CA PHE A 60 12.17 13.42 22.21
C PHE A 60 12.26 14.21 23.53
N ALA A 61 11.14 14.55 24.15
CA ALA A 61 11.11 15.22 25.45
C ALA A 61 11.74 14.35 26.55
N ASP A 62 11.50 13.03 26.49
CA ASP A 62 11.96 12.07 27.50
C ASP A 62 13.39 11.55 27.23
N THR A 63 13.93 11.77 26.01
CA THR A 63 15.24 11.26 25.61
C THR A 63 16.34 12.30 25.84
N LYS A 64 17.37 11.93 26.62
CA LYS A 64 18.58 12.74 26.76
C LYS A 64 19.52 12.51 25.58
N ILE A 65 19.73 13.54 24.76
CA ILE A 65 20.71 13.52 23.68
C ILE A 65 22.11 13.65 24.30
N ASP A 66 22.98 12.70 24.00
CA ASP A 66 24.38 12.72 24.46
C ASP A 66 25.17 13.78 23.69
N PRO A 67 25.69 14.83 24.37
CA PRO A 67 26.41 15.90 23.68
C PRO A 67 27.78 15.47 23.11
N LYS A 68 28.25 14.28 23.45
CA LYS A 68 29.51 13.71 22.94
C LYS A 68 29.35 12.96 21.61
N LYS A 69 28.12 12.69 21.19
CA LYS A 69 27.80 11.99 19.95
C LYS A 69 27.17 12.96 18.95
N ASP A 70 27.19 12.60 17.68
CA ASP A 70 26.46 13.37 16.67
C ASP A 70 24.97 13.41 17.01
N SER A 71 24.45 14.61 17.18
CA SER A 71 23.07 14.80 17.62
C SER A 71 22.07 14.40 16.52
N LEU A 72 22.45 14.58 15.24
CA LEU A 72 21.59 14.20 14.11
C LEU A 72 21.47 12.68 14.00
N ASP A 73 22.56 11.96 14.18
CA ASP A 73 22.55 10.48 14.16
C ASP A 73 21.66 9.92 15.27
N GLN A 74 21.71 10.52 16.47
CA GLN A 74 20.86 10.11 17.59
C GLN A 74 19.36 10.36 17.28
N VAL A 75 19.04 11.53 16.71
CA VAL A 75 17.66 11.87 16.29
C VAL A 75 17.19 10.90 15.21
N ASN A 76 18.00 10.65 14.19
CA ASN A 76 17.65 9.71 13.12
C ASN A 76 17.39 8.31 13.68
N LEU A 77 18.21 7.83 14.61
CA LEU A 77 18.03 6.52 15.24
C LEU A 77 16.73 6.42 16.07
N ILE A 78 16.39 7.49 16.80
CA ILE A 78 15.15 7.55 17.58
C ILE A 78 13.94 7.42 16.65
N VAL A 79 13.93 8.22 15.57
CA VAL A 79 12.82 8.21 14.60
C VAL A 79 12.76 6.89 13.83
N GLU A 80 13.90 6.37 13.38
CA GLU A 80 13.99 5.06 12.72
C GLU A 80 13.40 3.95 13.59
N ASN A 81 13.78 3.90 14.87
CA ASN A 81 13.28 2.90 15.82
C ASN A 81 11.76 3.06 16.06
N TYR A 82 11.27 4.30 16.18
CA TYR A 82 9.84 4.55 16.30
C TYR A 82 9.07 4.03 15.09
N ILE A 83 9.53 4.38 13.88
CA ILE A 83 8.91 3.93 12.63
C ILE A 83 8.94 2.41 12.53
N LYS A 84 10.09 1.80 12.75
CA LYS A 84 10.24 0.34 12.73
C LYS A 84 9.28 -0.35 13.69
N ASN A 85 9.22 0.09 14.94
CA ASN A 85 8.37 -0.51 15.98
C ASN A 85 6.87 -0.35 15.66
N LEU A 86 6.47 0.79 15.09
CA LEU A 86 5.11 1.03 14.64
C LEU A 86 4.71 0.12 13.46
N MET A 87 5.62 -0.07 12.51
CA MET A 87 5.33 -0.70 11.23
C MET A 87 5.57 -2.22 11.22
N LEU A 88 6.48 -2.72 12.05
CA LEU A 88 6.86 -4.14 12.07
C LEU A 88 5.66 -5.09 12.29
N PRO A 89 4.72 -4.82 13.21
CA PRO A 89 3.53 -5.66 13.39
C PRO A 89 2.57 -5.64 12.19
N LEU A 90 2.73 -4.68 11.28
CA LEU A 90 1.87 -4.49 10.12
C LEU A 90 2.45 -5.10 8.84
N GLU A 91 3.64 -5.68 8.88
CA GLU A 91 4.17 -6.41 7.71
C GLU A 91 3.27 -7.61 7.39
N LYS A 92 2.82 -7.69 6.14
CA LYS A 92 2.02 -8.82 5.69
C LYS A 92 2.56 -9.38 4.38
N LYS A 93 2.84 -10.67 4.39
CA LYS A 93 3.15 -11.44 3.18
C LYS A 93 1.90 -12.19 2.73
N ILE A 94 1.59 -12.11 1.45
CA ILE A 94 0.57 -12.96 0.84
C ILE A 94 1.26 -14.23 0.38
N VAL A 95 0.85 -15.36 0.97
CA VAL A 95 1.36 -16.68 0.61
C VAL A 95 0.31 -17.39 -0.25
N LEU A 96 0.76 -17.96 -1.35
CA LEU A 96 -0.07 -18.82 -2.22
C LEU A 96 0.07 -20.27 -1.75
N GLU A 97 -0.78 -20.64 -0.81
CA GLU A 97 -0.77 -21.96 -0.20
C GLU A 97 -1.35 -23.03 -1.14
N GLU A 98 -0.76 -24.23 -1.13
CA GLU A 98 -1.27 -25.36 -1.93
C GLU A 98 -2.67 -25.83 -1.50
N SER A 99 -3.05 -25.57 -0.24
CA SER A 99 -4.36 -25.90 0.33
C SER A 99 -5.49 -24.95 -0.11
N ILE A 100 -5.15 -23.79 -0.68
CA ILE A 100 -6.12 -22.76 -1.08
C ILE A 100 -5.93 -22.43 -2.56
N LYS A 101 -6.72 -23.04 -3.44
CA LYS A 101 -6.65 -22.86 -4.89
C LYS A 101 -8.03 -22.63 -5.49
N PRO A 102 -8.23 -21.46 -6.11
CA PRO A 102 -7.34 -20.31 -6.17
C PRO A 102 -7.33 -19.49 -4.87
N LYS A 103 -6.20 -18.89 -4.51
CA LYS A 103 -6.18 -17.75 -3.57
C LYS A 103 -6.84 -16.57 -4.27
N VAL A 104 -7.98 -16.12 -3.79
CA VAL A 104 -8.75 -15.03 -4.41
C VAL A 104 -8.43 -13.71 -3.74
N ILE A 105 -7.92 -12.76 -4.52
CA ILE A 105 -7.53 -11.42 -4.06
C ILE A 105 -8.38 -10.38 -4.79
N LEU A 106 -9.20 -9.68 -4.03
CA LEU A 106 -10.03 -8.58 -4.52
C LEU A 106 -9.29 -7.26 -4.34
N ILE A 107 -9.21 -6.45 -5.39
CA ILE A 107 -8.48 -5.18 -5.36
C ILE A 107 -9.46 -4.01 -5.26
N ALA A 108 -9.27 -3.18 -4.23
CA ALA A 108 -10.05 -1.98 -3.95
C ALA A 108 -9.18 -0.72 -4.11
N GLY A 109 -9.82 0.43 -4.29
CA GLY A 109 -9.15 1.74 -4.38
C GLY A 109 -9.86 2.68 -5.35
N VAL A 110 -9.63 3.98 -5.23
CA VAL A 110 -10.23 4.98 -6.13
C VAL A 110 -9.61 4.93 -7.53
N ASN A 111 -10.24 5.58 -8.49
CA ASN A 111 -9.67 5.71 -9.83
C ASN A 111 -8.37 6.54 -9.79
N GLY A 112 -7.36 6.13 -10.58
CA GLY A 112 -6.09 6.83 -10.68
C GLY A 112 -5.01 6.43 -9.66
N VAL A 113 -5.34 5.64 -8.64
CA VAL A 113 -4.34 5.18 -7.64
C VAL A 113 -3.40 4.08 -8.16
N GLY A 114 -3.59 3.60 -9.38
CA GLY A 114 -2.72 2.57 -9.97
C GLY A 114 -3.18 1.13 -9.74
N LYS A 115 -4.48 0.86 -9.53
CA LYS A 115 -5.02 -0.51 -9.30
C LYS A 115 -4.56 -1.49 -10.38
N THR A 116 -4.91 -1.24 -11.63
CA THR A 116 -4.63 -2.15 -12.75
C THR A 116 -3.13 -2.41 -12.93
N THR A 117 -2.30 -1.37 -12.78
CA THR A 117 -0.83 -1.51 -12.82
C THR A 117 -0.32 -2.36 -11.65
N THR A 118 -0.85 -2.13 -10.45
CA THR A 118 -0.46 -2.88 -9.24
C THR A 118 -0.86 -4.36 -9.36
N ILE A 119 -2.05 -4.65 -9.90
CA ILE A 119 -2.49 -6.03 -10.19
C ILE A 119 -1.51 -6.73 -11.14
N GLY A 120 -1.09 -6.06 -12.21
CA GLY A 120 -0.11 -6.59 -13.15
C GLY A 120 1.23 -6.89 -12.46
N LYS A 121 1.74 -5.95 -11.65
CA LYS A 121 2.99 -6.12 -10.89
C LYS A 121 2.87 -7.24 -9.83
N LEU A 122 1.75 -7.33 -9.11
CA LEU A 122 1.48 -8.45 -8.19
C LEU A 122 1.43 -9.78 -8.92
N GLY A 123 0.74 -9.83 -10.06
CA GLY A 123 0.71 -11.02 -10.91
C GLY A 123 2.11 -11.44 -11.32
N LYS A 124 2.99 -10.50 -11.69
CA LYS A 124 4.40 -10.76 -12.00
C LYS A 124 5.17 -11.31 -10.78
N ILE A 125 4.93 -10.75 -9.59
CA ILE A 125 5.56 -11.26 -8.35
C ILE A 125 5.10 -12.68 -8.06
N PHE A 126 3.80 -12.95 -8.15
CA PHE A 126 3.22 -14.25 -7.85
C PHE A 126 3.50 -15.31 -8.93
N SER A 127 3.72 -14.92 -10.22
CA SER A 127 4.06 -15.87 -11.30
C SER A 127 5.50 -16.40 -11.19
N ARG A 128 6.34 -15.80 -10.35
CA ARG A 128 7.61 -16.44 -9.96
C ARG A 128 7.29 -17.81 -9.37
N ASP A 129 8.16 -18.74 -9.42
CA ASP A 129 7.94 -20.12 -8.93
C ASP A 129 6.86 -20.91 -9.69
N ASN A 130 6.65 -20.58 -10.98
CA ASN A 130 5.71 -21.25 -11.89
C ASN A 130 4.25 -21.29 -11.41
N LYS A 131 3.83 -20.33 -10.59
CA LYS A 131 2.43 -20.24 -10.15
C LYS A 131 1.51 -19.77 -11.27
N LYS A 132 0.35 -20.41 -11.39
CA LYS A 132 -0.69 -20.08 -12.37
C LYS A 132 -1.52 -18.92 -11.88
N ILE A 133 -1.51 -17.82 -12.63
CA ILE A 133 -2.24 -16.59 -12.29
C ILE A 133 -3.41 -16.38 -13.26
N VAL A 134 -4.55 -15.98 -12.72
CA VAL A 134 -5.70 -15.52 -13.51
C VAL A 134 -6.04 -14.09 -13.12
N PHE A 135 -6.29 -13.26 -14.11
CA PHE A 135 -6.83 -11.91 -13.92
C PHE A 135 -8.33 -11.88 -14.27
N ALA A 136 -9.13 -11.23 -13.44
CA ALA A 136 -10.52 -10.90 -13.72
C ALA A 136 -10.67 -9.40 -13.93
N ALA A 137 -11.06 -8.98 -15.15
CA ALA A 137 -11.28 -7.57 -15.50
C ALA A 137 -12.69 -7.13 -15.09
N ALA A 138 -12.92 -6.96 -13.79
CA ALA A 138 -14.22 -6.56 -13.27
C ALA A 138 -14.43 -5.02 -13.26
N ASP A 139 -13.45 -4.19 -13.62
CA ASP A 139 -13.66 -2.76 -13.99
C ASP A 139 -14.21 -2.68 -15.44
N THR A 140 -15.41 -3.19 -15.65
CA THR A 140 -16.01 -3.42 -16.99
C THR A 140 -16.38 -2.13 -17.73
N PHE A 141 -16.46 -1.00 -17.02
CA PHE A 141 -16.82 0.30 -17.60
C PHE A 141 -15.64 1.09 -18.17
N ARG A 142 -14.40 0.62 -17.90
CA ARG A 142 -13.18 1.32 -18.33
C ARG A 142 -12.40 0.48 -19.32
N ALA A 143 -12.70 0.66 -20.61
CA ALA A 143 -12.04 -0.06 -21.70
C ALA A 143 -10.49 0.04 -21.62
N ALA A 144 -9.95 1.20 -21.22
CA ALA A 144 -8.51 1.39 -21.05
C ALA A 144 -7.93 0.52 -19.91
N ALA A 145 -8.66 0.32 -18.81
CA ALA A 145 -8.22 -0.56 -17.71
C ALA A 145 -8.21 -2.02 -18.17
N VAL A 146 -9.26 -2.47 -18.88
CA VAL A 146 -9.31 -3.80 -19.46
C VAL A 146 -8.14 -4.03 -20.41
N ARG A 147 -7.85 -3.08 -21.32
CA ARG A 147 -6.73 -3.18 -22.26
C ARG A 147 -5.38 -3.21 -21.53
N GLN A 148 -5.22 -2.39 -20.49
CA GLN A 148 -3.99 -2.39 -19.69
C GLN A 148 -3.77 -3.74 -18.98
N LEU A 149 -4.83 -4.32 -18.41
CA LEU A 149 -4.75 -5.63 -17.76
C LEU A 149 -4.45 -6.75 -18.77
N GLU A 150 -4.96 -6.64 -20.00
CA GLU A 150 -4.66 -7.57 -21.10
C GLU A 150 -3.17 -7.57 -21.44
N ILE A 151 -2.55 -6.39 -21.58
CA ILE A 151 -1.10 -6.26 -21.83
C ILE A 151 -0.30 -6.94 -20.70
N TRP A 152 -0.72 -6.75 -19.44
CA TRP A 152 -0.08 -7.43 -18.31
C TRP A 152 -0.26 -8.96 -18.38
N SER A 153 -1.45 -9.43 -18.75
CA SER A 153 -1.72 -10.86 -18.84
C SER A 153 -0.84 -11.55 -19.91
N GLU A 154 -0.72 -10.92 -21.08
CA GLU A 154 0.15 -11.38 -22.17
C GLU A 154 1.63 -11.43 -21.73
N LYS A 155 2.06 -10.39 -21.02
CA LYS A 155 3.45 -10.23 -20.59
C LYS A 155 3.93 -11.30 -19.60
N ILE A 156 3.08 -11.70 -18.69
CA ILE A 156 3.42 -12.70 -17.66
C ILE A 156 2.88 -14.11 -17.98
N GLY A 157 2.26 -14.29 -19.15
CA GLY A 157 1.64 -15.56 -19.53
C GLY A 157 0.42 -15.95 -18.68
N ALA A 158 -0.24 -14.97 -18.04
CA ALA A 158 -1.43 -15.22 -17.25
C ALA A 158 -2.68 -15.31 -18.11
N LYS A 159 -3.69 -16.04 -17.64
CA LYS A 159 -5.02 -16.03 -18.27
C LYS A 159 -5.81 -14.83 -17.79
N MET A 160 -6.46 -14.13 -18.71
CA MET A 160 -7.40 -13.05 -18.38
C MET A 160 -8.83 -13.47 -18.69
N ILE A 161 -9.74 -13.20 -17.77
CA ILE A 161 -11.18 -13.35 -17.93
C ILE A 161 -11.79 -11.94 -18.02
N LYS A 162 -12.43 -11.65 -19.15
CA LYS A 162 -13.10 -10.39 -19.44
C LYS A 162 -14.47 -10.64 -20.04
N SER A 163 -15.31 -9.64 -20.07
CA SER A 163 -16.61 -9.61 -20.75
C SER A 163 -16.75 -8.31 -21.56
N GLU A 164 -17.83 -8.15 -22.27
CA GLU A 164 -18.12 -6.91 -23.00
C GLU A 164 -18.16 -5.70 -22.07
N THR A 165 -17.87 -4.53 -22.62
CA THR A 165 -17.92 -3.26 -21.88
C THR A 165 -19.30 -3.04 -21.27
N GLY A 166 -19.34 -2.69 -19.98
CA GLY A 166 -20.59 -2.49 -19.24
C GLY A 166 -21.26 -3.75 -18.71
N SER A 167 -20.64 -4.93 -18.92
CA SER A 167 -21.11 -6.18 -18.30
C SER A 167 -21.09 -6.08 -16.77
N ASP A 168 -21.91 -6.91 -16.12
CA ASP A 168 -21.93 -7.00 -14.66
C ASP A 168 -20.58 -7.47 -14.08
N PRO A 169 -19.90 -6.66 -13.23
CA PRO A 169 -18.63 -7.03 -12.61
C PRO A 169 -18.67 -8.37 -11.85
N ALA A 170 -19.79 -8.65 -11.18
CA ALA A 170 -19.95 -9.90 -10.45
C ALA A 170 -20.01 -11.13 -11.36
N SER A 171 -20.58 -10.98 -12.57
CA SER A 171 -20.55 -12.05 -13.58
C SER A 171 -19.15 -12.36 -14.07
N VAL A 172 -18.29 -11.32 -14.23
CA VAL A 172 -16.87 -11.51 -14.60
C VAL A 172 -16.13 -12.24 -13.50
N ALA A 173 -16.32 -11.79 -12.25
CA ALA A 173 -15.68 -12.43 -11.07
C ALA A 173 -16.12 -13.90 -10.92
N PHE A 174 -17.39 -14.19 -11.12
CA PHE A 174 -17.93 -15.56 -11.07
C PHE A 174 -17.30 -16.47 -12.14
N LYS A 175 -17.31 -16.03 -13.41
CA LYS A 175 -16.66 -16.78 -14.52
C LYS A 175 -15.17 -17.01 -14.28
N ALA A 176 -14.49 -16.01 -13.74
CA ALA A 176 -13.07 -16.12 -13.41
C ALA A 176 -12.82 -17.13 -12.29
N MET A 177 -13.68 -17.17 -11.29
CA MET A 177 -13.58 -18.16 -10.20
C MET A 177 -13.82 -19.58 -10.70
N GLU A 178 -14.90 -19.81 -11.51
CA GLU A 178 -15.16 -21.13 -12.12
C GLU A 178 -13.99 -21.60 -12.99
N PHE A 179 -13.47 -20.70 -13.84
CA PHE A 179 -12.30 -21.00 -14.66
C PHE A 179 -11.09 -21.39 -13.79
N SER A 180 -10.84 -20.61 -12.75
CA SER A 180 -9.68 -20.80 -11.85
C SER A 180 -9.72 -22.14 -11.12
N GLN A 181 -10.91 -22.56 -10.64
CA GLN A 181 -11.08 -23.86 -10.00
C GLN A 181 -10.87 -25.02 -11.00
N LYS A 182 -11.49 -24.95 -12.19
CA LYS A 182 -11.36 -25.99 -13.23
C LYS A 182 -9.91 -26.18 -13.70
N ASN A 183 -9.08 -25.13 -13.67
CA ASN A 183 -7.71 -25.13 -14.18
C ASN A 183 -6.65 -25.24 -13.08
N ASN A 184 -7.07 -25.48 -11.83
CA ASN A 184 -6.17 -25.56 -10.67
C ASN A 184 -5.23 -24.33 -10.60
N THR A 185 -5.82 -23.14 -10.65
CA THR A 185 -5.11 -21.85 -10.61
C THR A 185 -4.63 -21.58 -9.19
N ASP A 186 -3.41 -21.06 -9.03
CA ASP A 186 -2.87 -20.72 -7.71
C ASP A 186 -3.42 -19.39 -7.18
N CYS A 187 -3.59 -18.38 -8.05
CA CYS A 187 -4.08 -17.07 -7.63
C CYS A 187 -5.04 -16.44 -8.66
N LEU A 188 -6.16 -15.92 -8.17
CA LEU A 188 -7.10 -15.11 -8.91
C LEU A 188 -7.06 -13.67 -8.40
N LEU A 189 -6.63 -12.73 -9.25
CA LEU A 189 -6.61 -11.30 -8.98
C LEU A 189 -7.78 -10.61 -9.69
N ILE A 190 -8.64 -9.91 -8.92
CA ILE A 190 -9.86 -9.29 -9.43
C ILE A 190 -9.70 -7.76 -9.40
N ASP A 191 -9.63 -7.14 -10.60
CA ASP A 191 -9.64 -5.68 -10.76
C ASP A 191 -11.06 -5.15 -10.65
N THR A 192 -11.30 -4.13 -9.81
CA THR A 192 -12.63 -3.55 -9.60
C THR A 192 -12.68 -2.08 -9.98
N ALA A 193 -13.87 -1.57 -10.19
CA ALA A 193 -14.11 -0.13 -10.35
C ALA A 193 -13.69 0.64 -9.08
N GLY A 194 -13.39 1.93 -9.24
CA GLY A 194 -12.95 2.79 -8.15
C GLY A 194 -13.71 4.10 -8.06
N ARG A 195 -15.01 4.10 -8.36
CA ARG A 195 -15.87 5.30 -8.41
C ARG A 195 -16.39 5.67 -7.01
N LEU A 196 -15.49 6.10 -6.12
CA LEU A 196 -15.83 6.40 -4.71
C LEU A 196 -16.85 7.56 -4.59
N GLN A 197 -16.94 8.45 -5.56
CA GLN A 197 -17.97 9.50 -5.62
C GLN A 197 -19.40 8.92 -5.64
N ASN A 198 -19.56 7.69 -6.11
CA ASN A 198 -20.83 6.95 -6.05
C ASN A 198 -20.72 5.78 -5.07
N LYS A 199 -20.59 6.11 -3.79
CA LYS A 199 -20.34 5.15 -2.70
C LYS A 199 -21.35 4.01 -2.66
N LYS A 200 -22.64 4.31 -2.87
CA LYS A 200 -23.70 3.31 -2.82
C LYS A 200 -23.50 2.24 -3.90
N ASN A 201 -23.31 2.67 -5.15
CA ASN A 201 -23.10 1.74 -6.25
C ASN A 201 -21.83 0.90 -6.06
N LEU A 202 -20.74 1.54 -5.59
CA LEU A 202 -19.49 0.84 -5.31
C LEU A 202 -19.67 -0.20 -4.20
N MET A 203 -20.38 0.14 -3.13
CA MET A 203 -20.68 -0.79 -2.04
C MET A 203 -21.52 -1.98 -2.53
N ASP A 204 -22.54 -1.71 -3.35
CA ASP A 204 -23.41 -2.75 -3.90
C ASP A 204 -22.62 -3.67 -4.85
N GLU A 205 -21.71 -3.12 -5.65
CA GLU A 205 -20.81 -3.89 -6.52
C GLU A 205 -19.89 -4.81 -5.70
N PHE A 206 -19.20 -4.30 -4.68
CA PHE A 206 -18.34 -5.11 -3.81
C PHE A 206 -19.12 -6.22 -3.09
N LYS A 207 -20.32 -5.90 -2.57
CA LYS A 207 -21.20 -6.89 -1.95
C LYS A 207 -21.62 -7.98 -2.93
N LYS A 208 -21.95 -7.59 -4.18
CA LYS A 208 -22.38 -8.52 -5.21
C LYS A 208 -21.24 -9.44 -5.64
N ILE A 209 -20.03 -8.89 -5.86
CA ILE A 209 -18.83 -9.68 -6.16
C ILE A 209 -18.55 -10.68 -5.02
N SER A 210 -18.48 -10.21 -3.77
CA SER A 210 -18.26 -11.09 -2.62
C SER A 210 -19.33 -12.17 -2.49
N LYS A 211 -20.61 -11.84 -2.75
CA LYS A 211 -21.70 -12.81 -2.68
C LYS A 211 -21.57 -13.92 -3.73
N VAL A 212 -21.19 -13.61 -4.96
CA VAL A 212 -21.06 -14.63 -6.00
C VAL A 212 -19.83 -15.49 -5.79
N LEU A 213 -18.71 -14.93 -5.27
CA LEU A 213 -17.53 -15.71 -4.91
C LEU A 213 -17.82 -16.68 -3.76
N LYS A 214 -18.53 -16.23 -2.72
CA LYS A 214 -18.92 -17.06 -1.57
C LYS A 214 -19.87 -18.20 -1.91
N LYS A 215 -20.57 -18.15 -3.04
CA LYS A 215 -21.37 -19.30 -3.52
C LYS A 215 -20.50 -20.48 -3.95
N ILE A 216 -19.25 -20.20 -4.36
CA ILE A 216 -18.30 -21.19 -4.83
C ILE A 216 -17.36 -21.60 -3.69
N ASP A 217 -16.85 -20.62 -2.94
CA ASP A 217 -16.02 -20.82 -1.76
C ASP A 217 -16.45 -19.85 -0.65
N PRO A 218 -16.99 -20.34 0.48
CA PRO A 218 -17.49 -19.49 1.57
C PRO A 218 -16.45 -18.55 2.18
N ASN A 219 -15.15 -18.85 2.02
CA ASN A 219 -14.05 -18.07 2.56
C ASN A 219 -13.63 -16.90 1.63
N CYS A 220 -14.18 -16.83 0.42
CA CYS A 220 -13.84 -15.78 -0.55
C CYS A 220 -14.51 -14.43 -0.24
N PRO A 221 -13.83 -13.30 -0.62
CA PRO A 221 -12.45 -13.24 -1.07
C PRO A 221 -11.49 -13.54 0.09
N HIS A 222 -10.38 -14.23 -0.18
CA HIS A 222 -9.38 -14.56 0.83
C HIS A 222 -8.61 -13.32 1.27
N GLU A 223 -8.42 -12.38 0.35
CA GLU A 223 -7.83 -11.07 0.61
C GLU A 223 -8.62 -9.97 -0.09
N THR A 224 -8.76 -8.84 0.58
CA THR A 224 -9.19 -7.58 -0.04
C THR A 224 -8.10 -6.54 0.20
N LEU A 225 -7.39 -6.16 -0.86
CA LEU A 225 -6.29 -5.22 -0.79
C LEU A 225 -6.75 -3.83 -1.23
N LEU A 226 -6.58 -2.85 -0.37
CA LEU A 226 -6.83 -1.44 -0.69
C LEU A 226 -5.56 -0.80 -1.24
N ILE A 227 -5.65 -0.28 -2.47
CA ILE A 227 -4.58 0.48 -3.11
C ILE A 227 -4.81 1.96 -2.88
N LEU A 228 -3.77 2.64 -2.38
CA LEU A 228 -3.75 4.05 -2.07
C LEU A 228 -2.60 4.75 -2.81
N ASP A 229 -2.79 6.03 -3.13
CA ASP A 229 -1.81 6.90 -3.75
C ASP A 229 -1.19 7.82 -2.70
N ALA A 230 0.12 7.68 -2.45
CA ALA A 230 0.84 8.47 -1.45
C ALA A 230 0.82 9.99 -1.76
N THR A 231 0.75 10.36 -3.03
CA THR A 231 0.74 11.78 -3.44
C THR A 231 -0.52 12.53 -3.02
N THR A 232 -1.58 11.80 -2.64
CA THR A 232 -2.85 12.40 -2.19
C THR A 232 -2.86 12.77 -0.70
N GLY A 233 -1.79 12.46 0.05
CA GLY A 233 -1.61 12.85 1.44
C GLY A 233 -2.81 12.46 2.32
N GLN A 234 -3.34 13.41 3.11
CA GLN A 234 -4.48 13.18 4.02
C GLN A 234 -5.74 12.63 3.35
N SER A 235 -5.90 12.83 2.03
CA SER A 235 -7.00 12.20 1.27
C SER A 235 -6.90 10.68 1.29
N ALA A 236 -5.69 10.11 1.21
CA ALA A 236 -5.49 8.66 1.33
C ALA A 236 -5.99 8.12 2.69
N LEU A 237 -5.71 8.85 3.77
CA LEU A 237 -6.19 8.50 5.11
C LEU A 237 -7.73 8.43 5.17
N ASN A 238 -8.41 9.39 4.55
CA ASN A 238 -9.87 9.42 4.49
C ASN A 238 -10.43 8.26 3.66
N GLN A 239 -9.75 7.91 2.54
CA GLN A 239 -10.13 6.78 1.68
C GLN A 239 -10.14 5.46 2.45
N VAL A 240 -9.17 5.21 3.35
CA VAL A 240 -9.17 4.01 4.20
C VAL A 240 -10.49 3.91 4.97
N GLY A 241 -10.88 4.97 5.68
CA GLY A 241 -12.11 4.98 6.47
C GLY A 241 -13.38 4.77 5.63
N GLU A 242 -13.40 5.31 4.41
CA GLU A 242 -14.54 5.13 3.52
C GLU A 242 -14.62 3.69 2.96
N PHE A 243 -13.48 3.11 2.56
CA PHE A 243 -13.46 1.72 2.07
C PHE A 243 -13.74 0.70 3.15
N GLN A 244 -13.32 0.93 4.42
CA GLN A 244 -13.69 0.05 5.53
C GLN A 244 -15.20 -0.03 5.79
N LYS A 245 -15.97 1.01 5.42
CA LYS A 245 -17.44 0.99 5.47
C LYS A 245 -18.06 0.17 4.34
N ILE A 246 -17.30 -0.05 3.26
CA ILE A 246 -17.76 -0.76 2.05
C ILE A 246 -17.47 -2.25 2.16
N THR A 247 -16.25 -2.61 2.54
CA THR A 247 -15.75 -3.99 2.58
C THR A 247 -14.67 -4.15 3.64
N PRO A 248 -14.55 -5.32 4.27
CA PRO A 248 -13.39 -5.62 5.12
C PRO A 248 -12.10 -5.52 4.30
N ILE A 249 -11.12 -4.75 4.79
CA ILE A 249 -9.80 -4.61 4.19
C ILE A 249 -8.83 -5.50 4.94
N SER A 250 -8.15 -6.39 4.25
CA SER A 250 -7.18 -7.31 4.83
C SER A 250 -5.72 -6.87 4.66
N GLY A 251 -5.47 -5.86 3.82
CA GLY A 251 -4.14 -5.31 3.62
C GLY A 251 -4.14 -4.06 2.73
N LEU A 252 -3.05 -3.31 2.81
CA LEU A 252 -2.81 -2.08 2.06
C LEU A 252 -1.67 -2.25 1.06
N ILE A 253 -1.76 -1.53 -0.04
CA ILE A 253 -0.65 -1.26 -0.94
C ILE A 253 -0.59 0.25 -1.17
N MET A 254 0.56 0.86 -0.84
CA MET A 254 0.80 2.28 -1.09
C MET A 254 1.58 2.46 -2.37
N THR A 255 1.04 3.21 -3.33
CA THR A 255 1.67 3.51 -4.62
C THR A 255 2.27 4.91 -4.65
N LYS A 256 3.12 5.18 -5.65
CA LYS A 256 3.67 6.50 -5.98
C LYS A 256 4.45 7.16 -4.85
N LEU A 257 5.11 6.39 -3.99
CA LEU A 257 5.97 6.94 -2.94
C LEU A 257 7.16 7.72 -3.51
N ASP A 258 7.65 7.34 -4.69
CA ASP A 258 8.68 8.05 -5.45
C ASP A 258 8.26 9.45 -5.92
N GLY A 259 6.96 9.68 -6.02
CA GLY A 259 6.36 10.94 -6.46
C GLY A 259 6.21 12.00 -5.37
N THR A 260 6.38 11.66 -4.08
CA THR A 260 6.05 12.55 -2.97
C THR A 260 7.20 12.80 -2.01
N ALA A 261 7.25 14.03 -1.48
CA ALA A 261 8.10 14.37 -0.31
C ALA A 261 7.41 14.05 1.03
N LYS A 262 6.15 13.58 1.00
CA LYS A 262 5.29 13.34 2.16
C LYS A 262 5.07 11.84 2.40
N GLY A 263 6.14 11.05 2.43
CA GLY A 263 6.08 9.61 2.72
C GLY A 263 5.52 9.27 4.10
N GLY A 264 5.46 10.26 5.01
CA GLY A 264 4.87 10.11 6.34
C GLY A 264 3.41 9.67 6.37
N ILE A 265 2.66 9.82 5.27
CA ILE A 265 1.26 9.39 5.18
C ILE A 265 1.05 7.91 5.52
N LEU A 266 2.02 7.06 5.21
CA LEU A 266 1.93 5.63 5.55
C LEU A 266 1.98 5.41 7.06
N LEU A 267 2.75 6.24 7.80
CA LEU A 267 2.78 6.23 9.27
C LEU A 267 1.44 6.67 9.87
N ALA A 268 0.84 7.73 9.32
CA ALA A 268 -0.48 8.20 9.76
C ALA A 268 -1.56 7.11 9.59
N ILE A 269 -1.55 6.41 8.45
CA ILE A 269 -2.48 5.32 8.17
C ILE A 269 -2.23 4.14 9.12
N ALA A 270 -0.97 3.74 9.27
CA ALA A 270 -0.57 2.67 10.17
C ALA A 270 -1.04 2.94 11.61
N ARG A 271 -0.77 4.14 12.12
CA ARG A 271 -1.12 4.51 13.50
C ARG A 271 -2.63 4.60 13.73
N LYS A 272 -3.38 5.07 12.74
CA LYS A 272 -4.83 5.28 12.88
C LYS A 272 -5.65 4.01 12.67
N TYR A 273 -5.29 3.19 11.68
CA TYR A 273 -6.13 2.08 11.24
C TYR A 273 -5.58 0.71 11.58
N ASN A 274 -4.30 0.62 11.92
CA ASN A 274 -3.62 -0.64 12.27
C ASN A 274 -3.84 -1.74 11.20
N LEU A 275 -3.84 -1.35 9.92
CA LEU A 275 -4.04 -2.27 8.80
C LEU A 275 -2.72 -2.82 8.31
N PRO A 276 -2.66 -4.13 7.99
CA PRO A 276 -1.46 -4.74 7.43
C PRO A 276 -1.04 -4.09 6.11
N ILE A 277 0.27 -4.00 5.87
CA ILE A 277 0.86 -3.44 4.66
C ILE A 277 1.51 -4.58 3.88
N VAL A 278 1.09 -4.75 2.63
CA VAL A 278 1.55 -5.84 1.76
C VAL A 278 2.72 -5.42 0.88
N ALA A 279 2.60 -4.27 0.23
CA ALA A 279 3.60 -3.79 -0.71
C ALA A 279 3.60 -2.26 -0.83
N ILE A 280 4.68 -1.73 -1.38
CA ILE A 280 4.82 -0.31 -1.74
C ILE A 280 5.30 -0.15 -3.17
N GLY A 281 4.73 0.83 -3.88
CA GLY A 281 5.13 1.23 -5.23
C GLY A 281 6.15 2.36 -5.16
N LEU A 282 7.31 2.10 -5.75
CA LEU A 282 8.50 2.95 -5.71
C LEU A 282 8.89 3.50 -7.09
N GLY A 283 7.96 3.40 -8.06
CA GLY A 283 8.15 3.88 -9.43
C GLY A 283 7.22 3.22 -10.44
N GLU A 284 7.39 3.57 -11.71
CA GLU A 284 6.51 3.13 -12.78
C GLU A 284 6.90 1.78 -13.40
N LYS A 285 8.18 1.37 -13.31
CA LYS A 285 8.68 0.14 -13.91
C LYS A 285 7.99 -1.08 -13.28
N GLU A 286 8.03 -2.19 -14.00
CA GLU A 286 7.41 -3.45 -13.58
C GLU A 286 7.95 -4.01 -12.27
N ASP A 287 9.21 -3.77 -11.99
CA ASP A 287 9.90 -4.23 -10.79
C ASP A 287 9.94 -3.16 -9.68
N ASP A 288 9.14 -2.08 -9.82
CA ASP A 288 9.06 -1.01 -8.83
C ASP A 288 7.90 -1.20 -7.83
N LEU A 289 7.38 -2.41 -7.71
CA LEU A 289 6.51 -2.83 -6.61
C LEU A 289 7.30 -3.78 -5.71
N GLU A 290 7.54 -3.36 -4.48
CA GLU A 290 8.29 -4.15 -3.50
C GLU A 290 7.39 -4.60 -2.36
N LEU A 291 7.57 -5.83 -1.90
CA LEU A 291 6.92 -6.30 -0.68
C LEU A 291 7.36 -5.43 0.49
N PHE A 292 6.42 -5.07 1.33
CA PHE A 292 6.69 -4.16 2.45
C PHE A 292 7.63 -4.80 3.48
N ARG A 293 8.62 -4.03 3.91
CA ARG A 293 9.56 -4.37 4.99
C ARG A 293 9.74 -3.14 5.86
N ALA A 294 9.30 -3.23 7.10
CA ALA A 294 9.29 -2.10 8.05
C ALA A 294 10.69 -1.55 8.30
N GLU A 295 11.68 -2.43 8.43
CA GLU A 295 13.06 -2.03 8.66
C GLU A 295 13.66 -1.29 7.46
N ASP A 296 13.47 -1.80 6.23
CA ASP A 296 13.97 -1.13 5.03
C ASP A 296 13.27 0.21 4.80
N TYR A 297 11.97 0.27 5.09
CA TYR A 297 11.21 1.52 4.99
C TYR A 297 11.69 2.57 6.00
N ALA A 298 11.85 2.19 7.28
CA ALA A 298 12.34 3.10 8.33
C ALA A 298 13.74 3.63 8.01
N LYS A 299 14.67 2.74 7.66
CA LYS A 299 16.04 3.11 7.27
C LYS A 299 16.08 4.01 6.04
N ALA A 300 15.31 3.68 5.00
CA ALA A 300 15.28 4.45 3.77
C ALA A 300 14.68 5.85 3.98
N LEU A 301 13.64 5.97 4.82
CA LEU A 301 13.03 7.26 5.14
C LEU A 301 13.97 8.19 5.93
N MET A 302 14.82 7.60 6.78
CA MET A 302 15.79 8.33 7.62
C MET A 302 17.20 8.41 7.01
N SER A 303 17.44 7.80 5.84
CA SER A 303 18.76 7.85 5.19
C SER A 303 19.03 9.25 4.66
N SER A 304 20.07 9.89 5.18
CA SER A 304 20.63 11.09 4.52
C SER A 304 21.25 10.66 3.18
N ASN A 305 20.88 11.31 2.09
CA ASN A 305 21.56 11.17 0.80
C ASN A 305 22.90 11.87 0.81
#